data_440c76a006799f803bbdd0fb25cf410f
#
_entry.id   440c76a006799f803bbdd0fb25cf410f
#
_cell.length_a   1.000
_cell.length_b   1.000
_cell.length_c   1.000
_cell.angle_alpha   90.00
_cell.angle_beta   90.00
_cell.angle_gamma   90.00
#
_symmetry.space_group_name_H-M   'P 1'
#
loop_
_entity.id
_entity.type
_entity.pdbx_description
1 polymer ?
#
loop_
_entity_poly.entity_id
_entity_poly.type
_entity_poly.pdbx_seq_one_letter_code
_entity_poly.pdbx_strand_id
1 'polypeptide(L)'
;MNEEKRSKRQERREKAQQREKAIRLRNMGLIAVGAALLVFAIIWQQLRPVAGIVPLEGFEPRPMADRNSMGDPNAPIQIVEFSDFQCPFCKNFATNTEPLLVEFFVKTGKVLFTYRSAGNWVSRNIGGVRTESQDAAAAAYCAADQEKFWEMHDALFANNRDVEDQGSFTDKRLIAIAEAAGLDISTFRSCYNGGKYEDEVQQDLEDATTADIGGTPFFIMTYTVDGVLKTETISGAQPINEFQQKIEAALLIADK
;
A
#
# COMPACT_ATOMS: atom_id res chain seq x y z
N MET A 1 -42.37 -76.15 -2.08
CA MET A 1 -42.99 -74.85 -2.41
C MET A 1 -42.48 -73.70 -1.49
N ASN A 2 -42.11 -73.95 -0.23
CA ASN A 2 -41.67 -72.91 0.70
C ASN A 2 -40.15 -72.51 0.58
N GLU A 3 -39.26 -73.43 0.24
CA GLU A 3 -37.84 -73.19 0.12
C GLU A 3 -37.48 -72.35 -1.11
N GLU A 4 -38.06 -72.60 -2.23
CA GLU A 4 -37.86 -71.85 -3.47
C GLU A 4 -38.32 -70.38 -3.34
N LYS A 5 -39.38 -70.11 -2.61
CA LYS A 5 -39.83 -68.75 -2.31
C LYS A 5 -38.90 -68.04 -1.35
N ARG A 6 -38.26 -68.75 -0.41
CA ARG A 6 -37.26 -68.20 0.51
C ARG A 6 -35.96 -67.81 -0.24
N SER A 7 -35.45 -68.68 -1.11
CA SER A 7 -34.31 -68.48 -1.95
C SER A 7 -34.44 -67.21 -2.85
N LYS A 8 -35.58 -67.09 -3.57
CA LYS A 8 -35.87 -65.92 -4.42
C LYS A 8 -36.01 -64.64 -3.62
N ARG A 9 -36.46 -64.66 -2.37
CA ARG A 9 -36.49 -63.49 -1.48
C ARG A 9 -35.09 -63.07 -1.01
N GLN A 10 -34.22 -64.00 -0.69
CA GLN A 10 -32.84 -63.74 -0.32
C GLN A 10 -32.08 -63.13 -1.48
N GLU A 11 -32.14 -63.66 -2.65
CA GLU A 11 -31.49 -63.12 -3.85
C GLU A 11 -31.95 -61.71 -4.20
N ARG A 12 -33.22 -61.39 -4.04
CA ARG A 12 -33.73 -60.03 -4.23
C ARG A 12 -33.22 -59.06 -3.17
N ARG A 13 -33.04 -59.48 -1.91
CA ARG A 13 -32.47 -58.67 -0.83
C ARG A 13 -31.00 -58.39 -1.07
N GLU A 14 -30.25 -59.39 -1.50
CA GLU A 14 -28.82 -59.20 -1.83
C GLU A 14 -28.62 -58.27 -3.02
N LYS A 15 -29.41 -58.41 -4.09
CA LYS A 15 -29.37 -57.49 -5.23
C LYS A 15 -29.78 -56.07 -4.84
N ALA A 16 -30.76 -55.90 -3.94
CA ALA A 16 -31.13 -54.58 -3.43
C ALA A 16 -30.01 -53.93 -2.61
N GLN A 17 -29.38 -54.71 -1.69
CA GLN A 17 -28.25 -54.21 -0.90
C GLN A 17 -27.04 -53.87 -1.76
N GLN A 18 -26.77 -54.66 -2.79
CA GLN A 18 -25.66 -54.34 -3.74
C GLN A 18 -25.96 -53.03 -4.51
N ARG A 19 -27.20 -52.84 -4.94
CA ARG A 19 -27.63 -51.60 -5.60
C ARG A 19 -27.52 -50.39 -4.69
N GLU A 20 -27.94 -50.50 -3.44
CA GLU A 20 -27.80 -49.41 -2.45
C GLU A 20 -26.33 -49.06 -2.18
N LYS A 21 -25.48 -50.09 -2.01
CA LYS A 21 -24.02 -49.86 -1.85
C LYS A 21 -23.42 -49.18 -3.08
N ALA A 22 -23.79 -49.60 -4.29
CA ALA A 22 -23.33 -49.00 -5.53
C ALA A 22 -23.78 -47.53 -5.67
N ILE A 23 -25.05 -47.24 -5.29
CA ILE A 23 -25.58 -45.87 -5.30
C ILE A 23 -24.86 -45.00 -4.27
N ARG A 24 -24.63 -45.51 -3.04
CA ARG A 24 -23.88 -44.79 -1.99
C ARG A 24 -22.45 -44.47 -2.44
N LEU A 25 -21.74 -45.47 -2.98
CA LEU A 25 -20.38 -45.28 -3.51
C LEU A 25 -20.33 -44.24 -4.65
N ARG A 26 -21.30 -44.34 -5.58
CA ARG A 26 -21.41 -43.35 -6.67
C ARG A 26 -21.66 -41.93 -6.12
N ASN A 27 -22.59 -41.80 -5.17
CA ASN A 27 -22.91 -40.50 -4.59
C ASN A 27 -21.75 -39.95 -3.77
N MET A 28 -21.02 -40.78 -3.01
CA MET A 28 -19.78 -40.38 -2.33
C MET A 28 -18.71 -39.93 -3.32
N GLY A 29 -18.55 -40.64 -4.44
CA GLY A 29 -17.63 -40.25 -5.51
C GLY A 29 -17.99 -38.89 -6.12
N LEU A 30 -19.27 -38.63 -6.39
CA LEU A 30 -19.74 -37.35 -6.91
C LEU A 30 -19.50 -36.19 -5.92
N ILE A 31 -19.75 -36.43 -4.62
CA ILE A 31 -19.48 -35.44 -3.57
C ILE A 31 -17.95 -35.13 -3.48
N ALA A 32 -17.13 -36.19 -3.52
CA ALA A 32 -15.67 -36.00 -3.48
C ALA A 32 -15.15 -35.23 -4.69
N VAL A 33 -15.65 -35.52 -5.89
CA VAL A 33 -15.30 -34.75 -7.11
C VAL A 33 -15.77 -33.30 -7.01
N GLY A 34 -17.00 -33.07 -6.54
CA GLY A 34 -17.55 -31.73 -6.33
C GLY A 34 -16.71 -30.93 -5.34
N ALA A 35 -16.31 -31.53 -4.21
CA ALA A 35 -15.43 -30.91 -3.22
C ALA A 35 -14.03 -30.58 -3.81
N ALA A 36 -13.46 -31.53 -4.56
CA ALA A 36 -12.17 -31.30 -5.22
C ALA A 36 -12.22 -30.16 -6.24
N LEU A 37 -13.29 -30.05 -7.02
CA LEU A 37 -13.50 -28.95 -7.97
C LEU A 37 -13.66 -27.60 -7.27
N LEU A 38 -14.37 -27.56 -6.13
CA LEU A 38 -14.50 -26.34 -5.33
C LEU A 38 -13.14 -25.89 -4.75
N VAL A 39 -12.37 -26.81 -4.17
CA VAL A 39 -11.02 -26.53 -3.68
C VAL A 39 -10.12 -26.04 -4.80
N PHE A 40 -10.15 -26.71 -5.96
CA PHE A 40 -9.42 -26.29 -7.13
C PHE A 40 -9.81 -24.87 -7.60
N ALA A 41 -11.11 -24.55 -7.65
CA ALA A 41 -11.60 -23.24 -8.05
C ALA A 41 -11.12 -22.14 -7.07
N ILE A 42 -11.13 -22.41 -5.75
CA ILE A 42 -10.64 -21.48 -4.73
C ILE A 42 -9.13 -21.25 -4.90
N ILE A 43 -8.36 -22.33 -5.03
CA ILE A 43 -6.89 -22.23 -5.25
C ILE A 43 -6.60 -21.49 -6.56
N TRP A 44 -7.30 -21.81 -7.63
CA TRP A 44 -7.15 -21.16 -8.93
C TRP A 44 -7.43 -19.65 -8.85
N GLN A 45 -8.46 -19.25 -8.11
CA GLN A 45 -8.79 -17.85 -7.91
C GLN A 45 -7.72 -17.12 -7.08
N GLN A 46 -7.07 -17.81 -6.14
CA GLN A 46 -5.99 -17.24 -5.34
C GLN A 46 -4.67 -17.09 -6.13
N LEU A 47 -4.42 -18.00 -7.07
CA LEU A 47 -3.21 -18.01 -7.90
C LEU A 47 -3.29 -17.10 -9.13
N ARG A 48 -4.47 -16.52 -9.43
CA ARG A 48 -4.57 -15.59 -10.56
C ARG A 48 -3.75 -14.34 -10.30
N PRO A 49 -2.88 -13.93 -11.25
CA PRO A 49 -2.19 -12.65 -11.17
C PRO A 49 -3.18 -11.49 -11.00
N VAL A 50 -2.81 -10.52 -10.22
CA VAL A 50 -3.59 -9.28 -10.06
C VAL A 50 -3.47 -8.49 -11.36
N ALA A 51 -4.60 -8.29 -12.04
CA ALA A 51 -4.62 -7.55 -13.29
C ALA A 51 -4.46 -6.03 -13.07
N GLY A 52 -3.87 -5.34 -14.05
CA GLY A 52 -3.78 -3.89 -14.09
C GLY A 52 -2.82 -3.31 -13.05
N ILE A 53 -1.74 -4.02 -12.73
CA ILE A 53 -0.60 -3.43 -12.02
C ILE A 53 0.29 -2.74 -13.05
N VAL A 54 0.57 -1.46 -12.80
CA VAL A 54 1.52 -0.66 -13.57
C VAL A 54 2.91 -0.98 -13.06
N PRO A 55 3.83 -1.45 -13.91
CA PRO A 55 5.22 -1.69 -13.50
C PRO A 55 5.92 -0.36 -13.19
N LEU A 56 6.90 -0.42 -12.29
CA LEU A 56 7.74 0.74 -11.98
C LEU A 56 8.80 0.89 -13.08
N GLU A 57 8.53 1.73 -14.07
CA GLU A 57 9.47 2.03 -15.15
C GLU A 57 10.11 3.40 -14.93
N GLY A 58 11.41 3.52 -15.23
CA GLY A 58 12.12 4.81 -15.19
C GLY A 58 12.30 5.37 -13.77
N PHE A 59 12.31 4.51 -12.75
CA PHE A 59 12.59 4.95 -11.37
C PHE A 59 13.98 5.57 -11.27
N GLU A 60 14.04 6.78 -10.72
CA GLU A 60 15.28 7.45 -10.39
C GLU A 60 15.55 7.35 -8.88
N PRO A 61 16.69 6.76 -8.44
CA PRO A 61 17.02 6.67 -7.03
C PRO A 61 17.06 8.05 -6.37
N ARG A 62 16.45 8.16 -5.21
CA ARG A 62 16.43 9.41 -4.44
C ARG A 62 17.80 9.67 -3.81
N PRO A 63 18.29 10.92 -3.83
CA PRO A 63 19.62 11.25 -3.29
C PRO A 63 19.65 11.06 -1.77
N MET A 64 20.67 10.35 -1.28
CA MET A 64 20.87 10.07 0.16
C MET A 64 19.58 9.60 0.85
N ALA A 65 18.85 8.69 0.19
CA ALA A 65 17.62 8.14 0.74
C ALA A 65 17.91 7.36 2.02
N ASP A 66 17.17 7.68 3.07
CA ASP A 66 17.13 6.94 4.33
C ASP A 66 15.67 6.75 4.73
N ARG A 67 15.17 5.51 4.58
CA ARG A 67 13.76 5.18 4.78
C ARG A 67 12.85 6.11 3.95
N ASN A 68 11.97 6.85 4.63
CA ASN A 68 11.02 7.82 4.07
C ASN A 68 11.58 9.25 3.93
N SER A 69 12.89 9.43 4.11
CA SER A 69 13.58 10.70 3.93
C SER A 69 14.55 10.65 2.75
N MET A 70 14.85 11.80 2.15
CA MET A 70 15.83 11.96 1.09
C MET A 70 16.54 13.33 1.20
N GLY A 71 17.83 13.36 0.87
CA GLY A 71 18.67 14.57 0.93
C GLY A 71 19.65 14.55 2.09
N ASP A 72 20.44 15.62 2.18
CA ASP A 72 21.44 15.78 3.24
C ASP A 72 20.77 15.94 4.61
N PRO A 73 21.03 15.07 5.60
CA PRO A 73 20.48 15.23 6.94
C PRO A 73 20.89 16.55 7.63
N ASN A 74 21.95 17.21 7.15
CA ASN A 74 22.39 18.51 7.63
C ASN A 74 21.91 19.68 6.76
N ALA A 75 20.97 19.44 5.83
CA ALA A 75 20.43 20.50 4.99
C ALA A 75 19.85 21.65 5.84
N PRO A 76 20.08 22.91 5.46
CA PRO A 76 19.58 24.06 6.23
C PRO A 76 18.06 24.16 6.29
N ILE A 77 17.35 23.50 5.36
CA ILE A 77 15.90 23.47 5.31
C ILE A 77 15.43 22.03 5.39
N GLN A 78 14.44 21.79 6.25
CA GLN A 78 13.75 20.52 6.34
C GLN A 78 12.31 20.70 5.87
N ILE A 79 11.83 19.80 5.02
CA ILE A 79 10.44 19.77 4.55
C ILE A 79 9.85 18.42 4.90
N VAL A 80 8.77 18.43 5.67
CA VAL A 80 7.95 17.25 5.96
C VAL A 80 6.66 17.36 5.15
N GLU A 81 6.40 16.36 4.31
CA GLU A 81 5.14 16.19 3.61
C GLU A 81 4.23 15.26 4.40
N PHE A 82 3.02 15.70 4.70
CA PHE A 82 1.91 14.84 5.09
C PHE A 82 1.08 14.50 3.86
N SER A 83 1.05 13.22 3.52
CA SER A 83 0.53 12.72 2.25
C SER A 83 -0.37 11.50 2.43
N ASP A 84 -1.19 11.22 1.43
CA ASP A 84 -2.05 10.03 1.39
C ASP A 84 -1.99 9.40 0.00
N PHE A 85 -1.66 8.12 -0.09
CA PHE A 85 -1.51 7.42 -1.37
C PHE A 85 -2.82 7.30 -2.17
N GLN A 86 -3.97 7.47 -1.55
CA GLN A 86 -5.25 7.54 -2.26
C GLN A 86 -5.57 8.94 -2.79
N CYS A 87 -4.92 9.99 -2.26
CA CYS A 87 -5.22 11.37 -2.60
C CYS A 87 -4.74 11.73 -4.04
N PRO A 88 -5.63 12.18 -4.93
CA PRO A 88 -5.25 12.55 -6.29
C PRO A 88 -4.33 13.79 -6.35
N PHE A 89 -4.43 14.69 -5.37
CA PHE A 89 -3.54 15.84 -5.28
C PHE A 89 -2.13 15.43 -4.83
N CYS A 90 -2.00 14.44 -3.92
CA CYS A 90 -0.71 13.88 -3.54
C CYS A 90 -0.04 13.19 -4.74
N LYS A 91 -0.79 12.39 -5.49
CA LYS A 91 -0.33 11.80 -6.77
C LYS A 91 0.14 12.88 -7.75
N ASN A 92 -0.61 13.98 -7.88
CA ASN A 92 -0.20 15.08 -8.75
C ASN A 92 1.11 15.73 -8.30
N PHE A 93 1.28 15.95 -7.00
CA PHE A 93 2.54 16.46 -6.44
C PHE A 93 3.70 15.50 -6.69
N ALA A 94 3.56 14.24 -6.33
CA ALA A 94 4.58 13.20 -6.49
C ALA A 94 5.02 13.02 -7.96
N THR A 95 4.08 13.22 -8.91
CA THR A 95 4.37 13.04 -10.34
C THR A 95 4.97 14.29 -11.00
N ASN A 96 4.52 15.49 -10.62
CA ASN A 96 4.81 16.71 -11.38
C ASN A 96 5.71 17.71 -10.64
N THR A 97 5.65 17.77 -9.31
CA THR A 97 6.38 18.78 -8.51
C THR A 97 7.56 18.17 -7.76
N GLU A 98 7.38 17.01 -7.12
CA GLU A 98 8.45 16.36 -6.35
C GLU A 98 9.72 16.10 -7.17
N PRO A 99 9.68 15.60 -8.43
CA PRO A 99 10.91 15.40 -9.20
C PRO A 99 11.71 16.68 -9.40
N LEU A 100 11.04 17.82 -9.57
CA LEU A 100 11.67 19.13 -9.69
C LEU A 100 12.23 19.63 -8.36
N LEU A 101 11.50 19.37 -7.26
CA LEU A 101 11.99 19.67 -5.91
C LEU A 101 13.27 18.88 -5.59
N VAL A 102 13.28 17.60 -5.96
CA VAL A 102 14.45 16.73 -5.81
C VAL A 102 15.63 17.28 -6.61
N GLU A 103 15.43 17.61 -7.88
CA GLU A 103 16.49 18.07 -8.76
C GLU A 103 17.10 19.41 -8.30
N PHE A 104 16.27 20.38 -7.93
CA PHE A 104 16.74 21.73 -7.65
C PHE A 104 17.21 21.95 -6.21
N PHE A 105 16.69 21.20 -5.26
CA PHE A 105 16.91 21.48 -3.84
C PHE A 105 17.43 20.27 -3.04
N VAL A 106 16.92 19.08 -3.23
CA VAL A 106 17.35 17.90 -2.46
C VAL A 106 18.74 17.43 -2.94
N LYS A 107 18.91 17.21 -4.24
CA LYS A 107 20.22 16.84 -4.83
C LYS A 107 21.33 17.85 -4.55
N THR A 108 20.95 19.11 -4.35
CA THR A 108 21.91 20.19 -4.10
C THR A 108 22.23 20.40 -2.61
N GLY A 109 21.71 19.54 -1.73
CA GLY A 109 21.93 19.59 -0.28
C GLY A 109 21.25 20.76 0.44
N LYS A 110 20.30 21.42 -0.21
CA LYS A 110 19.57 22.57 0.35
C LYS A 110 18.38 22.17 1.19
N VAL A 111 17.78 21.00 0.88
CA VAL A 111 16.57 20.49 1.49
C VAL A 111 16.76 19.03 1.89
N LEU A 112 16.42 18.71 3.14
CA LEU A 112 16.06 17.37 3.59
C LEU A 112 14.55 17.24 3.43
N PHE A 113 14.09 16.27 2.64
CA PHE A 113 12.67 16.00 2.42
C PHE A 113 12.26 14.70 3.09
N THR A 114 11.16 14.73 3.85
CA THR A 114 10.64 13.56 4.56
C THR A 114 9.16 13.38 4.25
N TYR A 115 8.78 12.20 3.76
CA TYR A 115 7.39 11.77 3.62
C TYR A 115 6.85 11.31 4.98
N ARG A 116 5.61 11.71 5.30
CA ARG A 116 4.85 11.15 6.42
C ARG A 116 3.43 10.86 5.94
N SER A 117 2.87 9.76 6.42
CA SER A 117 1.49 9.42 6.10
C SER A 117 0.51 10.37 6.79
N ALA A 118 -0.51 10.83 6.07
CA ALA A 118 -1.68 11.41 6.72
C ALA A 118 -2.63 10.32 7.29
N GLY A 119 -2.15 9.09 7.34
CA GLY A 119 -2.91 7.95 7.82
C GLY A 119 -4.14 7.68 6.97
N ASN A 120 -5.29 7.81 7.57
CA ASN A 120 -6.58 7.55 6.92
C ASN A 120 -7.30 8.86 6.51
N TRP A 121 -6.58 9.85 5.99
CA TRP A 121 -7.12 11.18 5.74
C TRP A 121 -8.25 11.16 4.70
N VAL A 122 -8.00 10.55 3.54
CA VAL A 122 -8.98 10.47 2.46
C VAL A 122 -10.17 9.62 2.88
N SER A 123 -9.95 8.41 3.39
CA SER A 123 -11.01 7.52 3.88
C SER A 123 -11.84 8.17 4.99
N ARG A 124 -11.21 8.90 5.91
CA ARG A 124 -11.91 9.64 6.96
C ARG A 124 -12.82 10.73 6.40
N ASN A 125 -12.34 11.50 5.42
CA ASN A 125 -13.09 12.63 4.84
C ASN A 125 -14.30 12.18 4.02
N ILE A 126 -14.23 11.04 3.34
CA ILE A 126 -15.35 10.48 2.56
C ILE A 126 -16.23 9.53 3.38
N GLY A 127 -15.89 9.31 4.66
CA GLY A 127 -16.61 8.38 5.54
C GLY A 127 -16.41 6.91 5.18
N GLY A 128 -15.31 6.57 4.51
CA GLY A 128 -14.93 5.20 4.16
C GLY A 128 -14.76 4.33 5.40
N VAL A 129 -15.04 3.04 5.23
CA VAL A 129 -14.89 2.01 6.28
C VAL A 129 -13.65 1.13 6.06
N ARG A 130 -12.98 1.28 4.94
CA ARG A 130 -11.76 0.57 4.57
C ARG A 130 -10.54 1.39 4.91
N THR A 131 -9.45 0.71 5.19
CA THR A 131 -8.19 1.31 5.61
C THR A 131 -7.15 1.37 4.48
N GLU A 132 -7.60 1.54 3.24
CA GLU A 132 -6.69 1.50 2.07
C GLU A 132 -5.55 2.52 2.15
N SER A 133 -5.78 3.71 2.72
CA SER A 133 -4.73 4.70 2.94
C SER A 133 -3.71 4.24 3.97
N GLN A 134 -4.17 3.68 5.11
CA GLN A 134 -3.30 3.15 6.16
C GLN A 134 -2.52 1.93 5.67
N ASP A 135 -3.21 1.02 4.96
CA ASP A 135 -2.58 -0.19 4.40
C ASP A 135 -1.49 0.16 3.39
N ALA A 136 -1.72 1.17 2.53
CA ALA A 136 -0.72 1.66 1.58
C ALA A 136 0.48 2.30 2.30
N ALA A 137 0.24 3.09 3.36
CA ALA A 137 1.30 3.69 4.16
C ALA A 137 2.15 2.62 4.88
N ALA A 138 1.51 1.64 5.53
CA ALA A 138 2.20 0.52 6.18
C ALA A 138 3.02 -0.29 5.17
N ALA A 139 2.50 -0.48 3.95
CA ALA A 139 3.22 -1.15 2.87
C ALA A 139 4.47 -0.37 2.44
N ALA A 140 4.39 0.96 2.33
CA ALA A 140 5.55 1.80 2.02
C ALA A 140 6.62 1.76 3.13
N TYR A 141 6.20 1.79 4.39
CA TYR A 141 7.13 1.65 5.51
C TYR A 141 7.75 0.24 5.60
N CYS A 142 7.02 -0.81 5.23
CA CYS A 142 7.61 -2.15 5.09
C CYS A 142 8.64 -2.23 3.96
N ALA A 143 8.48 -1.46 2.89
CA ALA A 143 9.47 -1.37 1.82
C ALA A 143 10.75 -0.66 2.29
N ALA A 144 10.65 0.28 3.23
CA ALA A 144 11.82 0.94 3.84
C ALA A 144 12.76 -0.04 4.54
N ASP A 145 12.28 -1.16 5.09
CA ASP A 145 13.13 -2.23 5.66
C ASP A 145 14.06 -2.88 4.63
N GLN A 146 13.76 -2.70 3.35
CA GLN A 146 14.54 -3.20 2.22
C GLN A 146 15.23 -2.07 1.45
N GLU A 147 15.33 -0.87 2.03
CA GLU A 147 15.86 0.35 1.40
C GLU A 147 15.12 0.73 0.10
N LYS A 148 13.81 0.38 0.02
CA LYS A 148 12.96 0.54 -1.17
C LYS A 148 11.69 1.35 -0.90
N PHE A 149 11.76 2.26 0.07
CA PHE A 149 10.61 3.15 0.35
C PHE A 149 10.18 3.93 -0.89
N TRP A 150 11.11 4.54 -1.60
CA TRP A 150 10.82 5.43 -2.72
C TRP A 150 10.36 4.68 -3.97
N GLU A 151 10.88 3.46 -4.21
CA GLU A 151 10.34 2.57 -5.23
C GLU A 151 8.88 2.20 -4.95
N MET A 152 8.57 1.87 -3.70
CA MET A 152 7.20 1.55 -3.30
C MET A 152 6.30 2.78 -3.34
N HIS A 153 6.80 3.95 -2.92
CA HIS A 153 6.11 5.24 -3.01
C HIS A 153 5.67 5.54 -4.45
N ASP A 154 6.59 5.50 -5.39
CA ASP A 154 6.29 5.79 -6.80
C ASP A 154 5.36 4.72 -7.40
N ALA A 155 5.57 3.44 -7.04
CA ALA A 155 4.71 2.35 -7.49
C ALA A 155 3.28 2.46 -6.93
N LEU A 156 3.10 2.90 -5.68
CA LEU A 156 1.79 3.14 -5.10
C LEU A 156 1.05 4.25 -5.83
N PHE A 157 1.68 5.41 -6.05
CA PHE A 157 1.05 6.49 -6.80
C PHE A 157 0.75 6.12 -8.26
N ALA A 158 1.64 5.37 -8.94
CA ALA A 158 1.39 4.87 -10.29
C ALA A 158 0.19 3.91 -10.35
N ASN A 159 -0.07 3.17 -9.27
CA ASN A 159 -1.15 2.19 -9.17
C ASN A 159 -2.41 2.69 -8.45
N ASN A 160 -2.44 3.95 -8.01
CA ASN A 160 -3.64 4.60 -7.54
C ASN A 160 -4.63 4.77 -8.70
N ARG A 161 -5.83 4.23 -8.54
CA ARG A 161 -6.90 4.21 -9.55
C ARG A 161 -7.77 5.47 -9.55
N ASP A 162 -7.39 6.49 -8.77
CA ASP A 162 -8.14 7.73 -8.57
C ASP A 162 -9.58 7.51 -8.05
N VAL A 163 -9.77 6.43 -7.30
CA VAL A 163 -11.04 6.03 -6.69
C VAL A 163 -10.78 5.61 -5.25
N GLU A 164 -11.18 6.45 -4.30
CA GLU A 164 -10.94 6.24 -2.87
C GLU A 164 -11.73 5.04 -2.35
N ASP A 165 -11.10 4.21 -1.51
CA ASP A 165 -11.68 3.05 -0.82
C ASP A 165 -12.43 2.05 -1.72
N GLN A 166 -12.03 1.92 -2.99
CA GLN A 166 -12.65 1.01 -3.95
C GLN A 166 -11.68 -0.01 -4.55
N GLY A 167 -10.66 -0.39 -3.78
CA GLY A 167 -9.76 -1.48 -4.14
C GLY A 167 -8.50 -1.06 -4.89
N SER A 168 -8.05 0.19 -4.72
CA SER A 168 -6.73 0.62 -5.18
C SER A 168 -5.62 -0.14 -4.45
N PHE A 169 -5.76 -0.31 -3.14
CA PHE A 169 -4.74 -0.85 -2.24
C PHE A 169 -5.23 -2.02 -1.38
N THR A 170 -5.97 -2.96 -1.99
CA THR A 170 -6.25 -4.24 -1.32
C THR A 170 -4.96 -5.03 -1.08
N ASP A 171 -4.91 -5.92 -0.07
CA ASP A 171 -3.74 -6.74 0.27
C ASP A 171 -3.11 -7.42 -0.95
N LYS A 172 -3.93 -8.01 -1.83
CA LYS A 172 -3.45 -8.66 -3.05
C LYS A 172 -2.78 -7.67 -4.00
N ARG A 173 -3.32 -6.46 -4.12
CA ARG A 173 -2.74 -5.43 -4.97
C ARG A 173 -1.47 -4.86 -4.37
N LEU A 174 -1.44 -4.60 -3.06
CA LEU A 174 -0.24 -4.14 -2.36
C LEU A 174 0.93 -5.11 -2.52
N ILE A 175 0.67 -6.42 -2.40
CA ILE A 175 1.68 -7.45 -2.65
C ILE A 175 2.17 -7.41 -4.12
N ALA A 176 1.26 -7.27 -5.07
CA ALA A 176 1.63 -7.21 -6.48
C ALA A 176 2.34 -5.90 -6.86
N ILE A 177 2.01 -4.78 -6.21
CA ILE A 177 2.71 -3.50 -6.34
C ILE A 177 4.11 -3.60 -5.74
N ALA A 178 4.27 -4.23 -4.57
CA ALA A 178 5.56 -4.48 -3.95
C ALA A 178 6.46 -5.37 -4.84
N GLU A 179 5.90 -6.39 -5.49
CA GLU A 179 6.61 -7.19 -6.48
C GLU A 179 7.06 -6.36 -7.68
N ALA A 180 6.18 -5.50 -8.20
CA ALA A 180 6.49 -4.58 -9.30
C ALA A 180 7.54 -3.53 -8.93
N ALA A 181 7.61 -3.12 -7.65
CA ALA A 181 8.64 -2.25 -7.09
C ALA A 181 9.96 -3.00 -6.78
N GLY A 182 10.02 -4.31 -7.06
CA GLY A 182 11.23 -5.13 -6.93
C GLY A 182 11.57 -5.53 -5.48
N LEU A 183 10.60 -5.58 -4.57
CA LEU A 183 10.80 -6.03 -3.20
C LEU A 183 10.94 -7.56 -3.12
N ASP A 184 11.68 -8.04 -2.12
CA ASP A 184 11.56 -9.42 -1.67
C ASP A 184 10.19 -9.63 -1.00
N ILE A 185 9.36 -10.43 -1.65
CA ILE A 185 7.95 -10.60 -1.26
C ILE A 185 7.81 -11.39 0.04
N SER A 186 8.75 -12.26 0.38
CA SER A 186 8.71 -13.00 1.65
C SER A 186 8.91 -12.05 2.83
N THR A 187 9.94 -11.21 2.75
CA THR A 187 10.26 -10.19 3.76
C THR A 187 9.14 -9.16 3.85
N PHE A 188 8.64 -8.68 2.72
CA PHE A 188 7.52 -7.74 2.67
C PHE A 188 6.27 -8.29 3.35
N ARG A 189 5.85 -9.53 3.03
CA ARG A 189 4.68 -10.18 3.65
C ARG A 189 4.86 -10.38 5.15
N SER A 190 6.07 -10.72 5.61
CA SER A 190 6.34 -10.88 7.03
C SER A 190 6.14 -9.57 7.79
N CYS A 191 6.60 -8.44 7.25
CA CYS A 191 6.41 -7.12 7.81
C CYS A 191 4.93 -6.68 7.76
N TYR A 192 4.34 -6.70 6.56
CA TYR A 192 3.00 -6.18 6.31
C TYR A 192 1.92 -6.98 7.04
N ASN A 193 1.92 -8.31 6.91
CA ASN A 193 0.94 -9.15 7.60
C ASN A 193 1.16 -9.20 9.12
N GLY A 194 2.36 -8.88 9.58
CA GLY A 194 2.70 -8.76 11.00
C GLY A 194 2.29 -7.43 11.62
N GLY A 195 1.78 -6.47 10.84
CA GLY A 195 1.33 -5.17 11.36
C GLY A 195 2.47 -4.28 11.87
N LYS A 196 3.72 -4.51 11.42
CA LYS A 196 4.92 -3.88 11.99
C LYS A 196 4.84 -2.35 12.08
N TYR A 197 4.17 -1.70 11.14
CA TYR A 197 4.12 -0.25 11.00
C TYR A 197 2.75 0.37 11.26
N GLU A 198 1.78 -0.40 11.80
CA GLU A 198 0.45 0.13 12.12
C GLU A 198 0.52 1.27 13.14
N ASP A 199 1.34 1.12 14.19
CA ASP A 199 1.53 2.16 15.22
C ASP A 199 2.23 3.41 14.63
N GLU A 200 3.20 3.25 13.72
CA GLU A 200 3.87 4.40 13.07
C GLU A 200 2.90 5.16 12.16
N VAL A 201 2.07 4.46 11.39
CA VAL A 201 1.01 5.10 10.57
C VAL A 201 -0.02 5.81 11.44
N GLN A 202 -0.38 5.22 12.58
CA GLN A 202 -1.30 5.85 13.53
C GLN A 202 -0.68 7.11 14.17
N GLN A 203 0.59 7.07 14.55
CA GLN A 203 1.32 8.22 15.08
C GLN A 203 1.41 9.35 14.03
N ASP A 204 1.67 9.03 12.77
CA ASP A 204 1.68 10.00 11.69
C ASP A 204 0.33 10.71 11.52
N LEU A 205 -0.78 9.97 11.64
CA LEU A 205 -2.12 10.54 11.62
C LEU A 205 -2.39 11.46 12.81
N GLU A 206 -1.91 11.11 14.00
CA GLU A 206 -2.02 11.94 15.20
C GLU A 206 -1.21 13.23 15.06
N ASP A 207 0.00 13.13 14.51
CA ASP A 207 0.85 14.29 14.23
C ASP A 207 0.24 15.20 13.15
N ALA A 208 -0.31 14.64 12.07
CA ALA A 208 -1.06 15.38 11.06
C ALA A 208 -2.27 16.11 11.65
N THR A 209 -2.98 15.46 12.58
CA THR A 209 -4.11 16.05 13.29
C THR A 209 -3.67 17.19 14.23
N THR A 210 -2.55 17.00 14.94
CA THR A 210 -1.96 17.98 15.85
C THR A 210 -1.43 19.20 15.09
N ALA A 211 -0.89 18.98 13.88
CA ALA A 211 -0.45 20.04 12.99
C ALA A 211 -1.61 20.79 12.32
N ASP A 212 -2.86 20.40 12.59
CA ASP A 212 -4.08 21.00 12.04
C ASP A 212 -4.06 21.10 10.51
N ILE A 213 -3.58 20.04 9.84
CA ILE A 213 -3.55 20.03 8.37
C ILE A 213 -4.97 20.11 7.80
N GLY A 214 -5.20 21.03 6.88
CA GLY A 214 -6.52 21.24 6.26
C GLY A 214 -6.81 20.30 5.09
N GLY A 215 -5.83 19.51 4.63
CA GLY A 215 -5.94 18.62 3.47
C GLY A 215 -4.57 18.02 3.11
N THR A 216 -4.54 17.18 2.10
CA THR A 216 -3.30 16.56 1.59
C THR A 216 -3.08 16.90 0.11
N PRO A 217 -1.82 17.03 -0.34
CA PRO A 217 -0.61 17.05 0.47
C PRO A 217 -0.50 18.33 1.30
N PHE A 218 0.17 18.25 2.45
CA PHE A 218 0.46 19.40 3.29
C PHE A 218 1.93 19.36 3.71
N PHE A 219 2.61 20.50 3.62
CA PHE A 219 4.04 20.57 3.88
C PHE A 219 4.34 21.49 5.04
N ILE A 220 5.19 21.02 5.94
CA ILE A 220 5.78 21.81 7.00
C ILE A 220 7.25 22.01 6.66
N MET A 221 7.65 23.25 6.42
CA MET A 221 9.02 23.66 6.16
C MET A 221 9.61 24.29 7.41
N THR A 222 10.76 23.79 7.86
CA THR A 222 11.48 24.32 9.03
C THR A 222 12.91 24.67 8.68
N TYR A 223 13.42 25.74 9.31
CA TYR A 223 14.80 26.23 9.21
C TYR A 223 15.15 27.06 10.44
N THR A 224 16.42 27.28 10.72
CA THR A 224 16.86 28.03 11.90
C THR A 224 17.40 29.39 11.48
N VAL A 225 17.09 30.46 12.22
CA VAL A 225 17.61 31.82 12.05
C VAL A 225 18.06 32.35 13.40
N ASP A 226 19.32 32.68 13.54
CA ASP A 226 19.95 33.16 14.80
C ASP A 226 19.66 32.19 15.97
N GLY A 227 19.72 30.87 15.70
CA GLY A 227 19.41 29.80 16.68
C GLY A 227 17.93 29.61 17.00
N VAL A 228 17.01 30.29 16.31
CA VAL A 228 15.56 30.19 16.51
C VAL A 228 14.92 29.42 15.36
N LEU A 229 14.22 28.32 15.70
CA LEU A 229 13.48 27.53 14.71
C LEU A 229 12.33 28.36 14.11
N LYS A 230 12.27 28.42 12.80
CA LYS A 230 11.18 29.01 12.02
C LYS A 230 10.38 27.88 11.37
N THR A 231 9.08 28.09 11.25
CA THR A 231 8.17 27.14 10.62
C THR A 231 7.27 27.88 9.63
N GLU A 232 7.22 27.36 8.42
CA GLU A 232 6.28 27.79 7.38
C GLU A 232 5.52 26.60 6.84
N THR A 233 4.37 26.85 6.23
CA THR A 233 3.54 25.78 5.65
C THR A 233 3.24 26.04 4.18
N ILE A 234 3.04 24.95 3.44
CA ILE A 234 2.54 24.96 2.07
C ILE A 234 1.37 23.97 2.03
N SER A 235 0.20 24.41 1.54
CA SER A 235 -0.99 23.58 1.47
C SER A 235 -1.33 23.21 0.05
N GLY A 236 -1.63 21.94 -0.19
CA GLY A 236 -2.02 21.40 -1.48
C GLY A 236 -0.84 21.16 -2.44
N ALA A 237 -1.14 20.54 -3.59
CA ALA A 237 -0.18 20.24 -4.64
C ALA A 237 0.23 21.50 -5.42
N GLN A 238 0.96 22.37 -4.76
CA GLN A 238 1.45 23.60 -5.37
C GLN A 238 2.50 23.31 -6.45
N PRO A 239 2.60 24.16 -7.48
CA PRO A 239 3.65 24.04 -8.49
C PRO A 239 5.02 24.39 -7.90
N ILE A 240 6.09 23.96 -8.58
CA ILE A 240 7.48 24.10 -8.09
C ILE A 240 7.87 25.54 -7.77
N ASN A 241 7.34 26.53 -8.47
CA ASN A 241 7.66 27.94 -8.23
C ASN A 241 7.25 28.43 -6.82
N GLU A 242 6.20 27.88 -6.24
CA GLU A 242 5.78 28.19 -4.86
C GLU A 242 6.80 27.65 -3.83
N PHE A 243 7.27 26.42 -4.04
CA PHE A 243 8.35 25.83 -3.23
C PHE A 243 9.64 26.62 -3.41
N GLN A 244 10.01 26.91 -4.65
CA GLN A 244 11.23 27.65 -4.97
C GLN A 244 11.26 29.02 -4.27
N GLN A 245 10.18 29.79 -4.37
CA GLN A 245 10.11 31.11 -3.74
C GLN A 245 10.32 31.03 -2.22
N LYS A 246 9.67 30.08 -1.55
CA LYS A 246 9.81 29.93 -0.09
C LYS A 246 11.18 29.40 0.32
N ILE A 247 11.68 28.38 -0.37
CA ILE A 247 12.99 27.79 -0.09
C ILE A 247 14.11 28.82 -0.31
N GLU A 248 14.09 29.55 -1.43
CA GLU A 248 15.10 30.57 -1.71
C GLU A 248 15.05 31.72 -0.70
N ALA A 249 13.86 32.16 -0.28
CA ALA A 249 13.72 33.17 0.76
C ALA A 249 14.27 32.67 2.10
N ALA A 250 13.99 31.44 2.50
CA ALA A 250 14.53 30.84 3.72
C ALA A 250 16.05 30.69 3.68
N LEU A 251 16.64 30.27 2.53
CA LEU A 251 18.08 30.11 2.36
C LEU A 251 18.87 31.41 2.48
N LEU A 252 18.26 32.57 2.24
CA LEU A 252 18.90 33.87 2.41
C LEU A 252 19.13 34.21 3.87
N ILE A 253 18.37 33.66 4.80
CA ILE A 253 18.37 34.01 6.22
C ILE A 253 18.66 32.85 7.15
N ALA A 254 18.58 31.59 6.66
CA ALA A 254 18.85 30.42 7.47
C ALA A 254 20.32 30.35 7.93
N ASP A 255 20.50 29.85 9.15
CA ASP A 255 21.82 29.53 9.69
C ASP A 255 22.49 28.44 8.80
N LYS A 256 23.84 28.54 8.70
CA LYS A 256 24.64 27.63 7.86
C LYS A 256 25.22 26.49 8.66
#